data_8248c6b40717bb061d9ac21c4889a136
#
_entry.id   8248c6b40717bb061d9ac21c4889a136
#
_cell.length_a   1.000
_cell.length_b   1.000
_cell.length_c   1.000
_cell.angle_alpha   90.00
_cell.angle_beta   90.00
_cell.angle_gamma   90.00
#
_symmetry.space_group_name_H-M   'P 1'
#
loop_
_entity.id
_entity.type
_entity.pdbx_description
1 polymer ?
#
loop_
_entity_poly.entity_id
_entity_poly.type
_entity_poly.pdbx_seq_one_letter_code
_entity_poly.pdbx_strand_id
1 'polypeptide(L)'
;MPNDNIQRIIKKAEGAEKDDYESITYEGYGPSGIAMMVETLTDNRNRTAGNLRHYFDKFGGNLGNNGCVSFLFTEQGVIVLDVEDKDEETVMEDAFDAGADDFDMADGVAEVTTSPEAFSEVRQALEEKGYEFISADVAMVPSTRTALTDPDDLKKMGLLLDHLEEDDDVQNIWHNLENEEDLDR
;
A
#
# COMPACT_ATOMS: atom_id res chain seq x y z
N MET A 1 -0.32 -5.08 -8.81
CA MET A 1 -0.94 -4.51 -10.03
C MET A 1 -2.34 -4.03 -9.71
N PRO A 2 -2.64 -2.71 -9.85
CA PRO A 2 -3.95 -2.17 -9.48
C PRO A 2 -5.13 -2.82 -10.20
N ASN A 3 -4.98 -3.11 -11.49
CA ASN A 3 -6.06 -3.72 -12.26
C ASN A 3 -6.40 -5.14 -11.80
N ASP A 4 -5.40 -5.92 -11.44
CA ASP A 4 -5.59 -7.29 -10.95
C ASP A 4 -6.29 -7.27 -9.59
N ASN A 5 -5.95 -6.34 -8.71
CA ASN A 5 -6.60 -6.18 -7.42
C ASN A 5 -8.07 -5.77 -7.59
N ILE A 6 -8.36 -4.86 -8.50
CA ILE A 6 -9.73 -4.44 -8.79
C ILE A 6 -10.56 -5.63 -9.29
N GLN A 7 -10.01 -6.43 -10.20
CA GLN A 7 -10.69 -7.62 -10.72
C GLN A 7 -10.93 -8.66 -9.63
N ARG A 8 -9.99 -8.86 -8.72
CA ARG A 8 -10.15 -9.75 -7.57
C ARG A 8 -11.29 -9.29 -6.66
N ILE A 9 -11.34 -8.00 -6.36
CA ILE A 9 -12.38 -7.41 -5.52
C ILE A 9 -13.76 -7.59 -6.17
N ILE A 10 -13.88 -7.30 -7.46
CA ILE A 10 -15.13 -7.45 -8.21
C ILE A 10 -15.57 -8.92 -8.22
N LYS A 11 -14.66 -9.84 -8.48
CA LYS A 11 -14.95 -11.27 -8.50
C LYS A 11 -15.41 -11.78 -7.14
N LYS A 12 -14.78 -11.34 -6.06
CA LYS A 12 -15.18 -11.70 -4.71
C LYS A 12 -16.52 -11.07 -4.33
N ALA A 13 -16.77 -9.83 -4.73
CA ALA A 13 -18.05 -9.15 -4.49
C ALA A 13 -19.19 -9.85 -5.21
N GLU A 14 -18.98 -10.35 -6.42
CA GLU A 14 -19.97 -11.14 -7.17
C GLU A 14 -20.28 -12.48 -6.48
N GLY A 15 -19.28 -13.07 -5.83
CA GLY A 15 -19.44 -14.29 -5.05
C GLY A 15 -20.00 -14.08 -3.65
N ALA A 16 -19.98 -12.85 -3.14
CA ALA A 16 -20.35 -12.52 -1.76
C ALA A 16 -21.84 -12.79 -1.44
N GLU A 17 -22.69 -12.85 -2.44
CA GLU A 17 -24.09 -13.22 -2.26
C GLU A 17 -24.26 -14.70 -1.81
N LYS A 18 -23.23 -15.52 -2.03
CA LYS A 18 -23.26 -16.96 -1.73
C LYS A 18 -22.40 -17.33 -0.54
N ASP A 19 -21.34 -16.56 -0.28
CA ASP A 19 -20.36 -16.86 0.75
C ASP A 19 -20.16 -15.63 1.64
N ASP A 20 -20.01 -15.85 2.94
CA ASP A 20 -19.73 -14.79 3.91
C ASP A 20 -18.26 -14.41 3.84
N TYR A 21 -17.91 -13.38 3.05
CA TYR A 21 -16.58 -12.82 3.04
C TYR A 21 -16.39 -11.84 4.19
N GLU A 22 -15.21 -11.88 4.82
CA GLU A 22 -14.84 -10.92 5.84
C GLU A 22 -13.51 -10.27 5.51
N SER A 23 -13.38 -9.00 5.90
CA SER A 23 -12.15 -8.24 5.74
C SER A 23 -11.34 -8.34 7.02
N ILE A 24 -10.08 -8.76 6.91
CA ILE A 24 -9.18 -8.91 8.05
C ILE A 24 -7.84 -8.29 7.67
N THR A 25 -7.31 -7.41 8.53
CA THR A 25 -5.98 -6.87 8.36
C THR A 25 -5.03 -7.57 9.32
N TYR A 26 -3.98 -8.18 8.77
CA TYR A 26 -2.93 -8.84 9.54
C TYR A 26 -1.74 -7.91 9.69
N GLU A 27 -1.05 -8.04 10.80
CA GLU A 27 0.13 -7.23 11.12
C GLU A 27 1.29 -8.14 11.46
N GLY A 28 2.48 -7.77 11.03
CA GLY A 28 3.66 -8.58 11.29
C GLY A 28 4.94 -7.88 10.88
N TYR A 29 6.01 -8.65 10.91
CA TYR A 29 7.33 -8.19 10.54
C TYR A 29 7.89 -9.05 9.41
N GLY A 30 8.45 -8.39 8.39
CA GLY A 30 9.22 -9.05 7.35
C GLY A 30 10.68 -9.25 7.78
N PRO A 31 11.55 -9.63 6.84
CA PRO A 31 12.98 -9.81 7.15
C PRO A 31 13.57 -8.59 7.84
N SER A 32 14.40 -8.81 8.85
CA SER A 32 15.06 -7.77 9.63
C SER A 32 14.13 -6.72 10.25
N GLY A 33 12.90 -7.12 10.56
CA GLY A 33 11.99 -6.28 11.31
C GLY A 33 11.24 -5.21 10.50
N ILE A 34 11.10 -5.40 9.19
CA ILE A 34 10.28 -4.51 8.36
C ILE A 34 8.81 -4.64 8.81
N ALA A 35 8.22 -3.54 9.24
CA ALA A 35 6.82 -3.53 9.66
C ALA A 35 5.90 -3.71 8.46
N MET A 36 4.91 -4.59 8.57
CA MET A 36 4.02 -4.92 7.47
C MET A 36 2.58 -5.01 7.93
N MET A 37 1.68 -4.50 7.09
CA MET A 37 0.24 -4.67 7.23
C MET A 37 -0.29 -5.32 5.95
N VAL A 38 -1.10 -6.35 6.09
CA VAL A 38 -1.69 -7.08 4.96
C VAL A 38 -3.20 -7.10 5.11
N GLU A 39 -3.88 -6.41 4.22
CA GLU A 39 -5.34 -6.40 4.17
C GLU A 39 -5.83 -7.56 3.34
N THR A 40 -6.74 -8.34 3.90
CA THR A 40 -7.30 -9.51 3.24
C THR A 40 -8.82 -9.45 3.17
N LEU A 41 -9.37 -10.14 2.17
CA LEU A 41 -10.80 -10.40 2.05
C LEU A 41 -10.96 -11.90 1.82
N THR A 42 -11.57 -12.60 2.77
CA THR A 42 -11.59 -14.06 2.78
C THR A 42 -12.92 -14.64 3.24
N ASP A 43 -13.27 -15.79 2.69
CA ASP A 43 -14.38 -16.63 3.14
C ASP A 43 -13.92 -17.74 4.12
N ASN A 44 -12.61 -17.81 4.37
CA ASN A 44 -12.03 -18.81 5.27
C ASN A 44 -10.85 -18.22 6.06
N ARG A 45 -11.17 -17.65 7.21
CA ARG A 45 -10.23 -17.00 8.12
C ARG A 45 -9.04 -17.91 8.49
N ASN A 46 -9.30 -19.17 8.77
CA ASN A 46 -8.27 -20.12 9.19
C ASN A 46 -7.27 -20.40 8.06
N ARG A 47 -7.77 -20.55 6.84
CA ARG A 47 -6.91 -20.75 5.66
C ARG A 47 -6.00 -19.55 5.45
N THR A 48 -6.56 -18.35 5.47
CA THR A 48 -5.80 -17.10 5.25
C THR A 48 -4.74 -16.92 6.32
N ALA A 49 -5.10 -17.06 7.59
CA ALA A 49 -4.14 -16.94 8.69
C ALA A 49 -3.00 -17.95 8.56
N GLY A 50 -3.32 -19.20 8.22
CA GLY A 50 -2.32 -20.24 8.03
C GLY A 50 -1.38 -19.96 6.86
N ASN A 51 -1.92 -19.50 5.74
CA ASN A 51 -1.13 -19.16 4.56
C ASN A 51 -0.19 -17.98 4.84
N LEU A 52 -0.71 -16.91 5.46
CA LEU A 52 0.12 -15.74 5.76
C LEU A 52 1.22 -16.07 6.76
N ARG A 53 0.90 -16.84 7.81
CA ARG A 53 1.89 -17.28 8.79
C ARG A 53 3.01 -18.07 8.10
N HIS A 54 2.63 -18.95 7.19
CA HIS A 54 3.61 -19.74 6.43
C HIS A 54 4.53 -18.87 5.58
N TYR A 55 3.99 -17.87 4.87
CA TYR A 55 4.79 -16.96 4.05
C TYR A 55 5.77 -16.17 4.91
N PHE A 56 5.29 -15.57 5.99
CA PHE A 56 6.15 -14.79 6.89
C PHE A 56 7.27 -15.66 7.49
N ASP A 57 6.93 -16.84 7.99
CA ASP A 57 7.91 -17.76 8.60
C ASP A 57 8.94 -18.23 7.58
N LYS A 58 8.51 -18.52 6.36
CA LYS A 58 9.40 -19.05 5.31
C LYS A 58 10.45 -18.02 4.87
N PHE A 59 10.08 -16.75 4.86
CA PHE A 59 10.95 -15.68 4.34
C PHE A 59 11.54 -14.79 5.44
N GLY A 60 11.75 -15.33 6.60
CA GLY A 60 12.52 -14.68 7.66
C GLY A 60 11.77 -13.63 8.45
N GLY A 61 10.45 -13.60 8.32
CA GLY A 61 9.60 -12.69 9.08
C GLY A 61 8.84 -13.39 10.20
N ASN A 62 7.82 -12.70 10.71
CA ASN A 62 6.99 -13.21 11.80
C ASN A 62 5.64 -12.49 11.77
N LEU A 63 4.56 -13.28 11.69
CA LEU A 63 3.22 -12.72 11.79
C LEU A 63 2.91 -12.47 13.27
N GLY A 64 2.54 -11.23 13.59
CA GLY A 64 2.28 -10.80 14.96
C GLY A 64 0.80 -10.69 15.31
N ASN A 65 0.53 -10.11 16.46
CA ASN A 65 -0.83 -9.85 16.94
C ASN A 65 -1.33 -8.49 16.44
N ASN A 66 -2.64 -8.30 16.46
CA ASN A 66 -3.23 -7.02 16.11
C ASN A 66 -2.69 -5.90 16.99
N GLY A 67 -2.30 -4.80 16.37
CA GLY A 67 -1.73 -3.65 17.04
C GLY A 67 -0.21 -3.67 17.17
N CYS A 68 0.47 -4.74 16.72
CA CYS A 68 1.92 -4.81 16.87
C CYS A 68 2.68 -3.82 15.98
N VAL A 69 2.12 -3.41 14.84
CA VAL A 69 2.75 -2.44 13.93
C VAL A 69 1.81 -1.32 13.49
N SER A 70 0.51 -1.42 13.73
CA SER A 70 -0.48 -0.44 13.24
C SER A 70 -0.21 0.98 13.75
N PHE A 71 0.38 1.13 14.93
CA PHE A 71 0.76 2.43 15.48
C PHE A 71 1.85 3.15 14.67
N LEU A 72 2.57 2.41 13.82
CA LEU A 72 3.59 2.97 12.93
C LEU A 72 3.01 3.52 11.63
N PHE A 73 1.75 3.23 11.34
CA PHE A 73 1.11 3.63 10.10
C PHE A 73 -0.03 4.60 10.35
N THR A 74 -0.22 5.52 9.41
CA THR A 74 -1.35 6.47 9.41
C THR A 74 -2.11 6.30 8.10
N GLU A 75 -3.42 6.19 8.18
CA GLU A 75 -4.26 6.14 6.99
C GLU A 75 -4.29 7.52 6.32
N GLN A 76 -3.89 7.59 5.06
CA GLN A 76 -3.82 8.84 4.30
C GLN A 76 -4.22 8.60 2.85
N GLY A 77 -4.73 9.66 2.22
CA GLY A 77 -4.86 9.67 0.76
C GLY A 77 -3.49 9.93 0.15
N VAL A 78 -3.09 9.14 -0.83
CA VAL A 78 -1.84 9.31 -1.57
C VAL A 78 -2.16 9.39 -3.05
N ILE A 79 -1.85 10.54 -3.65
CA ILE A 79 -2.09 10.81 -5.06
C ILE A 79 -0.73 11.02 -5.73
N VAL A 80 -0.45 10.22 -6.75
CA VAL A 80 0.80 10.32 -7.52
C VAL A 80 0.46 10.83 -8.91
N LEU A 81 1.08 11.95 -9.29
CA LEU A 81 0.82 12.66 -10.54
C LEU A 81 2.03 12.62 -11.45
N ASP A 82 1.78 12.49 -12.75
CA ASP A 82 2.80 12.73 -13.78
C ASP A 82 2.86 14.24 -14.04
N VAL A 83 3.98 14.86 -13.66
CA VAL A 83 4.17 16.31 -13.76
C VAL A 83 5.49 16.67 -14.48
N GLU A 84 5.94 15.78 -15.37
CA GLU A 84 7.21 15.92 -16.07
C GLU A 84 7.37 17.30 -16.76
N ASP A 85 6.29 17.83 -17.32
CA ASP A 85 6.29 19.09 -18.06
C ASP A 85 5.80 20.28 -17.23
N LYS A 86 5.67 20.12 -15.91
CA LYS A 86 5.07 21.14 -15.04
C LYS A 86 6.07 21.73 -14.06
N ASP A 87 5.82 22.99 -13.68
CA ASP A 87 6.61 23.72 -12.71
C ASP A 87 6.25 23.28 -11.28
N GLU A 88 7.25 22.96 -10.46
CA GLU A 88 7.07 22.50 -9.08
C GLU A 88 6.23 23.47 -8.24
N GLU A 89 6.51 24.76 -8.31
CA GLU A 89 5.78 25.78 -7.55
C GLU A 89 4.30 25.80 -7.89
N THR A 90 3.98 25.73 -9.19
CA THR A 90 2.59 25.69 -9.66
C THR A 90 1.86 24.43 -9.19
N VAL A 91 2.52 23.27 -9.29
CA VAL A 91 1.94 22.00 -8.85
C VAL A 91 1.69 22.00 -7.33
N MET A 92 2.65 22.53 -6.58
CA MET A 92 2.53 22.66 -5.14
C MET A 92 1.36 23.56 -4.73
N GLU A 93 1.24 24.74 -5.38
CA GLU A 93 0.13 25.66 -5.12
C GLU A 93 -1.22 24.98 -5.43
N ASP A 94 -1.32 24.30 -6.56
CA ASP A 94 -2.54 23.59 -6.95
C ASP A 94 -2.91 22.50 -5.96
N ALA A 95 -1.90 21.76 -5.46
CA ALA A 95 -2.13 20.70 -4.48
C ALA A 95 -2.66 21.26 -3.15
N PHE A 96 -2.03 22.29 -2.62
CA PHE A 96 -2.46 22.90 -1.36
C PHE A 96 -3.80 23.62 -1.49
N ASP A 97 -4.06 24.28 -2.62
CA ASP A 97 -5.36 24.90 -2.89
C ASP A 97 -6.48 23.85 -2.97
N ALA A 98 -6.16 22.65 -3.43
CA ALA A 98 -7.10 21.54 -3.48
C ALA A 98 -7.42 20.95 -2.10
N GLY A 99 -6.57 21.19 -1.10
CA GLY A 99 -6.76 20.72 0.26
C GLY A 99 -5.75 19.66 0.73
N ALA A 100 -4.61 19.56 0.05
CA ALA A 100 -3.56 18.61 0.43
C ALA A 100 -2.90 18.99 1.77
N ASP A 101 -2.48 17.99 2.52
CA ASP A 101 -1.74 18.16 3.77
C ASP A 101 -0.23 18.23 3.54
N ASP A 102 0.26 17.54 2.51
CA ASP A 102 1.68 17.49 2.20
C ASP A 102 1.91 17.32 0.69
N PHE A 103 3.10 17.66 0.26
CA PHE A 103 3.48 17.64 -1.16
C PHE A 103 4.97 17.35 -1.30
N ASP A 104 5.33 16.49 -2.24
CA ASP A 104 6.71 16.23 -2.62
C ASP A 104 6.78 16.05 -4.14
N MET A 105 7.85 16.54 -4.76
CA MET A 105 8.04 16.39 -6.20
C MET A 105 9.49 16.07 -6.51
N ALA A 106 9.71 15.03 -7.30
CA ALA A 106 11.02 14.62 -7.76
C ALA A 106 10.90 13.88 -9.09
N ASP A 107 11.86 14.09 -9.97
CA ASP A 107 12.00 13.35 -11.23
C ASP A 107 10.72 13.29 -12.09
N GLY A 108 10.00 14.41 -12.16
CA GLY A 108 8.79 14.53 -12.97
C GLY A 108 7.55 13.88 -12.36
N VAL A 109 7.61 13.51 -11.08
CA VAL A 109 6.52 12.89 -10.36
C VAL A 109 6.21 13.69 -9.10
N ALA A 110 4.93 13.96 -8.87
CA ALA A 110 4.49 14.63 -7.64
C ALA A 110 3.69 13.66 -6.78
N GLU A 111 4.00 13.62 -5.50
CA GLU A 111 3.23 12.87 -4.51
C GLU A 111 2.47 13.86 -3.64
N VAL A 112 1.16 13.75 -3.64
CA VAL A 112 0.26 14.62 -2.88
C VAL A 112 -0.40 13.78 -1.79
N THR A 113 -0.25 14.20 -0.56
CA THR A 113 -0.78 13.48 0.60
C THR A 113 -1.94 14.24 1.21
N THR A 114 -3.02 13.55 1.53
CA THR A 114 -4.24 14.10 2.09
C THR A 114 -4.70 13.32 3.32
N SER A 115 -5.64 13.88 4.09
CA SER A 115 -6.39 13.07 5.02
C SER A 115 -7.32 12.11 4.25
N PRO A 116 -7.73 10.98 4.83
CA PRO A 116 -8.68 10.09 4.15
C PRO A 116 -10.00 10.79 3.79
N GLU A 117 -10.45 11.69 4.65
CA GLU A 117 -11.70 12.45 4.46
C GLU A 117 -11.61 13.43 3.29
N ALA A 118 -10.46 14.07 3.09
CA ALA A 118 -10.25 15.05 2.03
C ALA A 118 -9.84 14.42 0.69
N PHE A 119 -9.53 13.13 0.67
CA PHE A 119 -8.98 12.45 -0.51
C PHE A 119 -9.81 12.67 -1.78
N SER A 120 -11.12 12.42 -1.69
CA SER A 120 -12.01 12.54 -2.86
C SER A 120 -12.06 13.96 -3.40
N GLU A 121 -12.11 14.96 -2.53
CA GLU A 121 -12.15 16.38 -2.93
C GLU A 121 -10.85 16.81 -3.59
N VAL A 122 -9.71 16.43 -3.02
CA VAL A 122 -8.39 16.76 -3.56
C VAL A 122 -8.20 16.10 -4.93
N ARG A 123 -8.54 14.81 -5.02
CA ARG A 123 -8.46 14.07 -6.28
C ARG A 123 -9.30 14.73 -7.36
N GLN A 124 -10.55 15.08 -7.05
CA GLN A 124 -11.43 15.72 -8.00
C GLN A 124 -10.92 17.09 -8.44
N ALA A 125 -10.43 17.91 -7.52
CA ALA A 125 -9.89 19.23 -7.83
C ALA A 125 -8.68 19.14 -8.76
N LEU A 126 -7.79 18.19 -8.54
CA LEU A 126 -6.63 17.97 -9.41
C LEU A 126 -7.03 17.43 -10.79
N GLU A 127 -8.04 16.56 -10.83
CA GLU A 127 -8.58 16.06 -12.09
C GLU A 127 -9.17 17.19 -12.93
N GLU A 128 -9.93 18.10 -12.31
CA GLU A 128 -10.50 19.27 -12.99
C GLU A 128 -9.45 20.23 -13.53
N LYS A 129 -8.27 20.28 -12.90
CA LYS A 129 -7.14 21.09 -13.37
C LYS A 129 -6.35 20.42 -14.50
N GLY A 130 -6.72 19.20 -14.89
CA GLY A 130 -6.12 18.48 -16.00
C GLY A 130 -4.87 17.68 -15.69
N TYR A 131 -4.61 17.40 -14.43
CA TYR A 131 -3.46 16.57 -14.04
C TYR A 131 -3.63 15.12 -14.46
N GLU A 132 -2.53 14.49 -14.84
CA GLU A 132 -2.48 13.06 -15.16
C GLU A 132 -2.13 12.27 -13.90
N PHE A 133 -2.97 11.30 -13.56
CA PHE A 133 -2.80 10.47 -12.37
C PHE A 133 -2.03 9.19 -12.69
N ILE A 134 -0.96 8.94 -11.96
CA ILE A 134 -0.27 7.65 -11.97
C ILE A 134 -1.01 6.70 -11.03
N SER A 135 -1.37 7.21 -9.85
CA SER A 135 -2.19 6.48 -8.89
C SER A 135 -2.91 7.44 -7.94
N ALA A 136 -3.99 6.97 -7.34
CA ALA A 136 -4.74 7.72 -6.34
C ALA A 136 -5.48 6.73 -5.43
N ASP A 137 -4.99 6.55 -4.22
CA ASP A 137 -5.52 5.55 -3.29
C ASP A 137 -5.43 6.06 -1.85
N VAL A 138 -6.29 5.51 -1.00
CA VAL A 138 -6.13 5.65 0.45
C VAL A 138 -5.24 4.49 0.92
N ALA A 139 -4.18 4.81 1.62
CA ALA A 139 -3.15 3.85 2.01
C ALA A 139 -2.72 4.02 3.46
N MET A 140 -2.12 2.99 4.02
CA MET A 140 -1.47 3.05 5.33
C MET A 140 -0.03 3.51 5.13
N VAL A 141 0.29 4.70 5.59
CA VAL A 141 1.59 5.34 5.38
C VAL A 141 2.43 5.26 6.66
N PRO A 142 3.65 4.69 6.57
CA PRO A 142 4.49 4.55 7.77
C PRO A 142 5.09 5.89 8.20
N SER A 143 5.20 6.07 9.52
CA SER A 143 5.83 7.27 10.12
C SER A 143 7.35 7.21 10.04
N THR A 144 7.93 5.99 10.03
CA THR A 144 9.36 5.76 9.90
C THR A 144 9.59 4.64 8.90
N ARG A 145 10.71 4.71 8.18
CA ARG A 145 11.09 3.71 7.19
C ARG A 145 12.42 3.09 7.55
N THR A 146 12.61 1.83 7.15
CA THR A 146 13.82 1.07 7.41
C THR A 146 14.37 0.53 6.10
N ALA A 147 15.66 0.72 5.86
CA ALA A 147 16.33 0.19 4.67
C ALA A 147 16.89 -1.21 4.96
N LEU A 148 16.82 -2.07 3.96
CA LEU A 148 17.49 -3.38 3.98
C LEU A 148 18.77 -3.28 3.15
N THR A 149 19.90 -3.66 3.73
CA THR A 149 21.19 -3.61 3.04
C THR A 149 21.76 -5.00 2.76
N ASP A 150 21.33 -6.01 3.51
CA ASP A 150 21.77 -7.39 3.31
C ASP A 150 21.08 -7.97 2.06
N PRO A 151 21.84 -8.49 1.07
CA PRO A 151 21.25 -9.09 -0.13
C PRO A 151 20.29 -10.25 0.17
N ASP A 152 20.55 -11.04 1.23
CA ASP A 152 19.66 -12.12 1.65
C ASP A 152 18.32 -11.57 2.13
N ASP A 153 18.33 -10.51 2.92
CA ASP A 153 17.11 -9.88 3.43
C ASP A 153 16.31 -9.26 2.29
N LEU A 154 16.97 -8.61 1.34
CA LEU A 154 16.33 -8.06 0.16
C LEU A 154 15.66 -9.16 -0.67
N LYS A 155 16.35 -10.27 -0.87
CA LYS A 155 15.79 -11.41 -1.59
C LYS A 155 14.57 -12.00 -0.89
N LYS A 156 14.67 -12.19 0.43
CA LYS A 156 13.55 -12.72 1.23
C LYS A 156 12.37 -11.77 1.21
N MET A 157 12.60 -10.47 1.32
CA MET A 157 11.54 -9.47 1.26
C MET A 157 10.81 -9.48 -0.08
N GLY A 158 11.56 -9.56 -1.18
CA GLY A 158 10.98 -9.66 -2.52
C GLY A 158 10.13 -10.92 -2.68
N LEU A 159 10.62 -12.07 -2.20
CA LEU A 159 9.88 -13.32 -2.24
C LEU A 159 8.62 -13.29 -1.38
N LEU A 160 8.71 -12.70 -0.19
CA LEU A 160 7.56 -12.53 0.68
C LEU A 160 6.47 -11.70 0.01
N LEU A 161 6.83 -10.56 -0.55
CA LEU A 161 5.88 -9.70 -1.27
C LEU A 161 5.26 -10.43 -2.46
N ASP A 162 6.05 -11.17 -3.23
CA ASP A 162 5.55 -11.92 -4.39
C ASP A 162 4.53 -12.98 -3.97
N HIS A 163 4.81 -13.72 -2.90
CA HIS A 163 3.88 -14.74 -2.39
C HIS A 163 2.59 -14.13 -1.85
N LEU A 164 2.70 -12.99 -1.15
CA LEU A 164 1.53 -12.27 -0.66
C LEU A 164 0.69 -11.74 -1.82
N GLU A 165 1.31 -11.16 -2.84
CA GLU A 165 0.61 -10.63 -4.01
C GLU A 165 -0.09 -11.72 -4.83
N GLU A 166 0.44 -12.92 -4.84
CA GLU A 166 -0.14 -14.08 -5.54
C GLU A 166 -1.30 -14.71 -4.79
N ASP A 167 -1.45 -14.44 -3.49
CA ASP A 167 -2.53 -14.99 -2.69
C ASP A 167 -3.84 -14.26 -3.01
N ASP A 168 -4.86 -15.00 -3.41
CA ASP A 168 -6.16 -14.44 -3.82
C ASP A 168 -6.89 -13.71 -2.68
N ASP A 169 -6.60 -14.03 -1.44
CA ASP A 169 -7.24 -13.40 -0.29
C ASP A 169 -6.61 -12.03 0.03
N VAL A 170 -5.38 -11.79 -0.42
CA VAL A 170 -4.65 -10.54 -0.14
C VAL A 170 -5.10 -9.43 -1.10
N GLN A 171 -5.54 -8.31 -0.54
CA GLN A 171 -6.02 -7.15 -1.30
C GLN A 171 -4.98 -6.04 -1.36
N ASN A 172 -4.38 -5.70 -0.22
CA ASN A 172 -3.37 -4.66 -0.11
C ASN A 172 -2.26 -5.08 0.84
N ILE A 173 -1.05 -4.60 0.54
CA ILE A 173 0.13 -4.81 1.37
C ILE A 173 0.77 -3.45 1.61
N TRP A 174 0.98 -3.12 2.87
CA TRP A 174 1.70 -1.89 3.26
C TRP A 174 2.89 -2.28 4.12
N HIS A 175 3.99 -1.58 3.95
CA HIS A 175 5.23 -1.84 4.69
C HIS A 175 6.05 -0.57 4.84
N ASN A 176 7.06 -0.62 5.70
CA ASN A 176 7.93 0.53 5.93
C ASN A 176 9.35 0.36 5.35
N LEU A 177 9.49 -0.47 4.33
CA LEU A 177 10.77 -0.59 3.62
C LEU A 177 11.09 0.71 2.89
N GLU A 178 12.28 1.28 3.15
CA GLU A 178 12.72 2.53 2.53
C GLU A 178 13.20 2.32 1.09
N ASN A 179 13.94 1.25 0.84
CA ASN A 179 14.61 0.99 -0.44
C ASN A 179 13.92 -0.13 -1.23
N GLU A 180 12.63 0.02 -1.48
CA GLU A 180 11.86 -0.96 -2.26
C GLU A 180 12.42 -1.16 -3.67
N GLU A 181 13.01 -0.12 -4.26
CA GLU A 181 13.65 -0.16 -5.57
C GLU A 181 14.83 -1.12 -5.65
N ASP A 182 15.42 -1.49 -4.51
CA ASP A 182 16.53 -2.43 -4.45
C ASP A 182 16.06 -3.90 -4.44
N LEU A 183 14.76 -4.13 -4.36
CA LEU A 183 14.21 -5.49 -4.41
C LEU A 183 14.33 -6.05 -5.82
N ASP A 184 14.82 -7.29 -5.90
CA ASP A 184 14.90 -8.04 -7.16
C ASP A 184 13.56 -8.73 -7.42
N ARG A 185 12.71 -8.07 -8.21
CA ARG A 185 11.35 -8.55 -8.49
C ARG A 185 11.01 -8.48 -9.95
#